data_2460c503d7145519c22d091442b1b50e
#
_entry.id   2460c503d7145519c22d091442b1b50e
#
_cell.length_a   1.000
_cell.length_b   1.000
_cell.length_c   1.000
_cell.angle_alpha   90.00
_cell.angle_beta   90.00
_cell.angle_gamma   90.00
#
_symmetry.space_group_name_H-M   'P 1'
#
loop_
_entity.id
_entity.type
_entity.pdbx_description
1 polymer ?
#
loop_
_entity_poly.entity_id
_entity_poly.type
_entity_poly.pdbx_seq_one_letter_code
_entity_poly.pdbx_strand_id
1 'polypeptide(L)'
;MPIPEQFIDELVARSEISDVVSSYVHLTRKGNNLWGLCPFHNEKTPSFSVSPDKQIYHCFGCGKGGGVISFIMEIENLPFPDAVRLLAQRAGLEVPDAGADLSLIHI
;
A
#
# COMPACT_ATOMS: atom_id res chain seq x y z
N MET A 1 -11.92 15.92 -6.79
CA MET A 1 -12.97 14.97 -7.08
C MET A 1 -12.75 13.68 -6.30
N PRO A 2 -13.71 13.25 -5.53
CA PRO A 2 -13.49 12.03 -4.74
C PRO A 2 -13.42 10.80 -5.62
N ILE A 3 -12.57 9.90 -5.20
CA ILE A 3 -12.42 8.63 -5.89
C ILE A 3 -13.55 7.71 -5.42
N PRO A 4 -14.23 7.02 -6.33
CA PRO A 4 -15.33 6.16 -5.94
C PRO A 4 -14.89 5.06 -4.98
N GLU A 5 -15.71 4.81 -3.99
CA GLU A 5 -15.40 3.78 -3.01
C GLU A 5 -15.28 2.40 -3.67
N GLN A 6 -16.10 2.17 -4.68
CA GLN A 6 -16.05 0.90 -5.40
C GLN A 6 -14.70 0.70 -6.06
N PHE A 7 -14.14 1.77 -6.60
CA PHE A 7 -12.82 1.68 -7.20
C PHE A 7 -11.77 1.36 -6.15
N ILE A 8 -11.88 1.98 -4.98
CA ILE A 8 -10.93 1.71 -3.90
C ILE A 8 -11.00 0.24 -3.49
N ASP A 9 -12.22 -0.29 -3.37
CA ASP A 9 -12.38 -1.69 -2.99
C ASP A 9 -11.74 -2.61 -4.01
N GLU A 10 -11.96 -2.34 -5.28
CA GLU A 10 -11.36 -3.15 -6.33
C GLU A 10 -9.86 -3.02 -6.34
N LEU A 11 -9.37 -1.81 -6.16
CA LEU A 11 -7.93 -1.57 -6.13
C LEU A 11 -7.27 -2.34 -5.01
N VAL A 12 -7.85 -2.29 -3.83
CA VAL A 12 -7.31 -3.01 -2.68
C VAL A 12 -7.36 -4.51 -2.94
N ALA A 13 -8.42 -5.00 -3.55
CA ALA A 13 -8.53 -6.42 -3.86
C ALA A 13 -7.47 -6.87 -4.85
N ARG A 14 -7.07 -5.99 -5.76
CA ARG A 14 -6.04 -6.32 -6.75
C ARG A 14 -4.64 -6.01 -6.28
N SER A 15 -4.51 -5.27 -5.19
CA SER A 15 -3.21 -4.88 -4.67
C SER A 15 -2.91 -5.70 -3.43
N GLU A 16 -2.35 -6.88 -3.65
CA GLU A 16 -2.01 -7.76 -2.52
C GLU A 16 -0.99 -7.04 -1.64
N ILE A 17 -1.32 -6.84 -0.37
CA ILE A 17 -0.46 -6.06 0.50
C ILE A 17 0.92 -6.68 0.66
N SER A 18 0.99 -8.00 0.71
CA SER A 18 2.29 -8.63 0.85
C SER A 18 3.17 -8.40 -0.37
N ASP A 19 2.59 -8.38 -1.57
CA ASP A 19 3.35 -8.07 -2.78
C ASP A 19 3.82 -6.62 -2.77
N VAL A 20 2.93 -5.71 -2.41
CA VAL A 20 3.28 -4.30 -2.41
C VAL A 20 4.37 -4.02 -1.38
N VAL A 21 4.19 -4.52 -0.17
CA VAL A 21 5.15 -4.26 0.90
C VAL A 21 6.49 -4.92 0.59
N SER A 22 6.48 -6.12 0.03
CA SER A 22 7.75 -6.81 -0.21
C SER A 22 8.57 -6.14 -1.30
N SER A 23 7.98 -5.28 -2.10
CA SER A 23 8.77 -4.50 -3.06
C SER A 23 9.54 -3.37 -2.37
N TYR A 24 9.22 -3.05 -1.13
CA TYR A 24 9.92 -2.02 -0.36
C TYR A 24 10.68 -2.60 0.81
N VAL A 25 10.21 -3.70 1.38
CA VAL A 25 10.73 -4.27 2.61
C VAL A 25 10.94 -5.75 2.39
N HIS A 26 12.07 -6.25 2.86
CA HIS A 26 12.31 -7.69 2.81
C HIS A 26 11.46 -8.36 3.90
N LEU A 27 10.60 -9.27 3.49
CA LEU A 27 9.70 -9.95 4.40
C LEU A 27 10.04 -11.43 4.48
N THR A 28 9.87 -11.99 5.65
CA THR A 28 10.06 -13.42 5.90
C THR A 28 8.76 -13.99 6.43
N ARG A 29 8.32 -15.10 5.84
CA ARG A 29 7.08 -15.72 6.24
C ARG A 29 7.24 -16.48 7.54
N LYS A 30 6.34 -16.23 8.48
CA LYS A 30 6.29 -16.97 9.74
C LYS A 30 4.83 -17.24 10.06
N GLY A 31 4.43 -18.50 9.93
CA GLY A 31 3.03 -18.85 10.12
C GLY A 31 2.16 -18.22 9.05
N ASN A 32 1.14 -17.53 9.45
CA ASN A 32 0.23 -16.89 8.52
C ASN A 32 0.62 -15.45 8.19
N ASN A 33 1.66 -14.95 8.82
CA ASN A 33 2.06 -13.56 8.64
C ASN A 33 3.46 -13.46 8.07
N LEU A 34 3.76 -12.27 7.56
CA LEU A 34 5.10 -11.96 7.06
C LEU A 34 5.72 -10.94 7.99
N TRP A 35 7.02 -11.08 8.23
CA TRP A 35 7.72 -10.24 9.19
C TRP A 35 8.95 -9.63 8.57
N GLY A 36 9.27 -8.42 8.99
CA GLY A 36 10.45 -7.74 8.51
C GLY A 36 10.80 -6.55 9.37
N LEU A 37 11.80 -5.81 8.93
CA LEU A 37 12.19 -4.58 9.62
C LEU A 37 11.29 -3.45 9.17
N CYS A 38 10.86 -2.64 10.12
CA CYS A 38 9.98 -1.53 9.80
C CYS A 38 10.68 -0.50 8.92
N PRO A 39 10.09 -0.11 7.80
CA PRO A 39 10.71 0.90 6.94
C PRO A 39 10.49 2.33 7.42
N PHE A 40 9.66 2.52 8.45
CA PHE A 40 9.32 3.85 8.92
C PHE A 40 10.21 4.33 10.03
N HIS A 41 11.03 3.46 10.57
CA HIS A 41 11.99 3.86 11.60
C HIS A 41 13.11 2.82 11.63
N ASN A 42 14.20 3.21 12.24
CA ASN A 42 15.37 2.33 12.37
C ASN A 42 15.12 1.30 13.44
N GLU A 43 15.17 0.05 13.04
CA GLU A 43 14.96 -1.03 13.97
C GLU A 43 15.78 -2.23 13.55
N LYS A 44 16.31 -2.95 14.51
CA LYS A 44 17.14 -4.11 14.22
C LYS A 44 16.39 -5.43 14.36
N THR A 45 15.24 -5.38 15.03
CA THR A 45 14.44 -6.58 15.23
C THR A 45 13.22 -6.54 14.33
N PRO A 46 12.79 -7.68 13.79
CA PRO A 46 11.62 -7.71 12.93
C PRO A 46 10.35 -7.49 13.74
N SER A 47 9.87 -6.26 13.76
CA SER A 47 8.63 -5.93 14.45
C SER A 47 7.56 -5.47 13.49
N PHE A 48 7.84 -5.43 12.20
CA PHE A 48 6.90 -5.03 11.18
C PHE A 48 6.24 -6.29 10.62
N SER A 49 4.92 -6.38 10.75
CA SER A 49 4.20 -7.57 10.31
C SER A 49 3.18 -7.21 9.24
N VAL A 50 2.96 -8.15 8.33
CA VAL A 50 1.97 -8.02 7.28
C VAL A 50 1.06 -9.23 7.36
N SER A 51 -0.24 -8.99 7.38
CA SER A 51 -1.23 -10.06 7.42
C SER A 51 -1.93 -10.15 6.06
N PRO A 52 -1.57 -11.14 5.23
CA PRO A 52 -2.24 -11.27 3.94
C PRO A 52 -3.72 -11.60 4.05
N ASP A 53 -4.09 -12.33 5.10
CA ASP A 53 -5.49 -12.67 5.31
C ASP A 53 -6.36 -11.44 5.53
N LYS A 54 -5.84 -10.48 6.28
CA LYS A 54 -6.58 -9.27 6.59
C LYS A 54 -6.20 -8.10 5.70
N GLN A 55 -5.15 -8.27 4.89
CA GLN A 55 -4.67 -7.22 4.00
C GLN A 55 -4.31 -5.97 4.78
N ILE A 56 -3.60 -6.15 5.88
CA ILE A 56 -3.14 -5.03 6.70
C ILE A 56 -1.70 -5.27 7.12
N TYR A 57 -1.06 -4.19 7.52
CA TYR A 57 0.26 -4.25 8.11
C TYR A 57 0.21 -3.62 9.50
N HIS A 58 1.18 -3.95 10.31
CA HIS A 58 1.29 -3.36 11.65
C HIS A 58 2.73 -3.45 12.12
N CYS A 59 3.25 -2.35 12.62
CA CYS A 59 4.57 -2.34 13.22
C CYS A 59 4.43 -2.26 14.72
N PHE A 60 4.87 -3.31 15.39
CA PHE A 60 4.77 -3.36 16.85
C PHE A 60 5.78 -2.44 17.54
N GLY A 61 6.74 -1.95 16.78
CA GLY A 61 7.71 -1.03 17.33
C GLY A 61 7.24 0.41 17.38
N CYS A 62 6.64 0.89 16.30
CA CYS A 62 6.22 2.28 16.23
C CYS A 62 4.70 2.45 16.24
N GLY A 63 3.95 1.37 16.15
CA GLY A 63 2.51 1.45 16.22
C GLY A 63 1.79 1.81 14.94
N LYS A 64 2.54 2.01 13.84
CA LYS A 64 1.90 2.32 12.57
C LYS A 64 1.23 1.08 12.00
N GLY A 65 0.11 1.27 11.33
CA GLY A 65 -0.62 0.16 10.75
C GLY A 65 -1.68 0.63 9.82
N GLY A 66 -2.26 -0.31 9.07
CA GLY A 66 -3.33 0.02 8.14
C GLY A 66 -3.31 -0.88 6.93
N GLY A 67 -4.02 -0.47 5.89
CA GLY A 67 -4.10 -1.22 4.65
C GLY A 67 -3.01 -0.85 3.68
N VAL A 68 -3.14 -1.38 2.47
CA VAL A 68 -2.10 -1.18 1.45
C VAL A 68 -2.00 0.29 1.04
N ILE A 69 -3.13 1.00 1.00
CA ILE A 69 -3.09 2.41 0.63
C ILE A 69 -2.38 3.21 1.71
N SER A 70 -2.67 2.92 2.98
CA SER A 70 -1.99 3.60 4.07
C SER A 70 -0.49 3.34 4.03
N PHE A 71 -0.09 2.13 3.68
CA PHE A 71 1.32 1.82 3.58
C PHE A 71 2.00 2.69 2.53
N ILE A 72 1.39 2.83 1.37
CA ILE A 72 1.98 3.65 0.31
C ILE A 72 2.02 5.11 0.73
N MET A 73 0.97 5.59 1.38
CA MET A 73 0.96 6.97 1.85
C MET A 73 2.12 7.25 2.80
N GLU A 74 2.41 6.29 3.66
CA GLU A 74 3.49 6.48 4.64
C GLU A 74 4.86 6.31 4.03
N ILE A 75 5.04 5.29 3.19
CA ILE A 75 6.38 4.99 2.71
C ILE A 75 6.82 5.94 1.59
N GLU A 76 5.87 6.38 0.76
CA GLU A 76 6.17 7.30 -0.31
C GLU A 76 5.88 8.74 0.07
N ASN A 77 5.33 8.94 1.26
CA ASN A 77 4.99 10.27 1.75
C ASN A 77 4.05 10.98 0.76
N LEU A 78 2.98 10.29 0.39
CA LEU A 78 2.03 10.81 -0.57
C LEU A 78 0.67 10.99 0.08
N PRO A 79 -0.12 11.97 -0.41
CA PRO A 79 -1.51 12.07 0.02
C PRO A 79 -2.34 10.92 -0.54
N PHE A 80 -3.54 10.76 -0.03
CA PHE A 80 -4.40 9.64 -0.39
C PHE A 80 -4.60 9.51 -1.91
N PRO A 81 -4.98 10.57 -2.63
CA PRO A 81 -5.21 10.41 -4.07
C PRO A 81 -3.97 9.96 -4.84
N ASP A 82 -2.82 10.47 -4.45
CA ASP A 82 -1.58 10.09 -5.13
C ASP A 82 -1.21 8.64 -4.83
N ALA A 83 -1.44 8.20 -3.60
CA ALA A 83 -1.18 6.80 -3.24
C ALA A 83 -2.10 5.87 -4.02
N VAL A 84 -3.35 6.26 -4.19
CA VAL A 84 -4.29 5.47 -4.98
C VAL A 84 -3.82 5.38 -6.42
N ARG A 85 -3.36 6.46 -6.98
CA ARG A 85 -2.87 6.45 -8.36
C ARG A 85 -1.67 5.55 -8.54
N LEU A 86 -0.77 5.59 -7.58
CA LEU A 86 0.41 4.74 -7.65
C LEU A 86 0.02 3.27 -7.63
N LEU A 87 -0.88 2.91 -6.73
CA LEU A 87 -1.34 1.53 -6.66
C LEU A 87 -2.11 1.12 -7.89
N ALA A 88 -2.90 2.03 -8.44
CA ALA A 88 -3.64 1.74 -9.66
C ALA A 88 -2.69 1.46 -10.81
N GLN A 89 -1.61 2.19 -10.89
CA GLN A 89 -0.59 1.93 -11.90
C GLN A 89 0.01 0.54 -11.75
N ARG A 90 0.30 0.16 -10.52
CA ARG A 90 0.85 -1.17 -10.27
C ARG A 90 -0.13 -2.27 -10.64
N ALA A 91 -1.41 -2.03 -10.42
CA ALA A 91 -2.44 -3.02 -10.67
C ALA A 91 -2.96 -2.99 -12.10
N GLY A 92 -2.53 -2.01 -12.88
CA GLY A 92 -3.01 -1.88 -14.26
C GLY A 92 -4.41 -1.32 -14.36
N LEU A 93 -4.84 -0.56 -13.36
CA LEU A 93 -6.16 0.05 -13.35
C LEU A 93 -6.06 1.54 -13.64
N GLU A 94 -7.14 2.09 -14.17
CA GLU A 94 -7.24 3.52 -14.42
C GLU A 94 -8.11 4.16 -13.36
N VAL A 95 -7.60 5.24 -12.78
CA VAL A 95 -8.36 5.98 -11.79
C VAL A 95 -9.50 6.71 -12.49
N PRO A 96 -10.74 6.41 -12.13
CA PRO A 96 -11.89 6.99 -12.82
C PRO A 96 -12.32 8.32 -12.25
N ASP A 97 -11.40 9.25 -12.09
CA ASP A 97 -11.78 10.53 -11.55
C ASP A 97 -11.66 11.60 -12.61
N ALA A 98 -12.01 12.81 -12.21
CA ALA A 98 -12.03 13.92 -13.14
C ALA A 98 -10.65 14.32 -13.61
N GLY A 99 -9.64 13.66 -13.13
CA GLY A 99 -8.32 13.89 -13.65
C GLY A 99 -8.16 13.44 -15.08
N ALA A 100 -9.25 13.32 -15.78
CA ALA A 100 -9.20 12.91 -17.18
C ALA A 100 -8.28 13.78 -18.00
N ASP A 101 -8.20 15.02 -17.64
CA ASP A 101 -7.31 15.92 -18.34
C ASP A 101 -5.84 15.51 -18.19
N LEU A 102 -5.54 14.77 -17.15
CA LEU A 102 -4.19 14.30 -16.96
C LEU A 102 -3.81 13.25 -17.99
N SER A 103 -4.78 12.51 -18.45
CA SER A 103 -4.48 11.49 -19.43
C SER A 103 -3.95 12.10 -20.72
N LEU A 104 -4.26 13.36 -20.96
CA LEU A 104 -3.76 14.04 -22.13
C LEU A 104 -2.28 14.37 -22.00
N ILE A 105 -1.83 14.52 -20.80
CA ILE A 105 -0.48 14.98 -20.56
C ILE A 105 0.54 13.87 -20.73
N HIS A 106 0.21 12.70 -20.29
CA HIS A 106 1.20 11.63 -20.28
C HIS A 106 1.26 10.89 -21.60
N ILE A 107 0.66 11.40 -22.59
CA ILE A 107 0.80 10.80 -23.91
C ILE A 107 2.20 11.06 -24.49
#